data_9a04c62d8c93ee7d3ebcaef4a8729b56
#
_entry.id   9a04c62d8c93ee7d3ebcaef4a8729b56
#
_cell.length_a   1.000
_cell.length_b   1.000
_cell.length_c   1.000
_cell.angle_alpha   90.00
_cell.angle_beta   90.00
_cell.angle_gamma   90.00
#
_symmetry.space_group_name_H-M   'P 1'
#
loop_
_entity.id
_entity.type
_entity.pdbx_description
1 polymer ?
#
loop_
_entity_poly.entity_id
_entity_poly.type
_entity_poly.pdbx_seq_one_letter_code
_entity_poly.pdbx_strand_id
1 'polypeptide(L)' 'MADIKFEIKEELGVLSESAKGWTKELNLISWNDGAPKYDLRDWSPDHEKMGKGITLNADEVQALYKLLGKIVEE' A
#
# COMPACT_ATOMS: atom_id res chain seq x y z
N MET A 1 -1.75 16.56 -19.38
CA MET A 1 -1.65 15.32 -18.63
C MET A 1 -2.15 15.52 -17.22
N ALA A 2 -3.01 14.64 -16.80
CA ALA A 2 -3.60 14.77 -15.47
C ALA A 2 -2.65 14.15 -14.43
N ASP A 3 -2.37 14.90 -13.41
CA ASP A 3 -1.59 14.37 -12.30
C ASP A 3 -2.49 13.54 -11.41
N ILE A 4 -1.93 12.45 -10.90
CA ILE A 4 -2.65 11.62 -9.96
C ILE A 4 -2.55 12.29 -8.60
N LYS A 5 -3.70 12.62 -8.04
CA LYS A 5 -3.74 13.16 -6.69
C LYS A 5 -3.90 12.01 -5.72
N PHE A 6 -3.11 12.01 -4.67
CA PHE A 6 -3.26 11.00 -3.63
C PHE A 6 -2.95 11.61 -2.28
N GLU A 7 -3.52 11.01 -1.26
CA GLU A 7 -3.24 11.43 0.09
C GLU A 7 -3.17 10.19 0.96
N ILE A 8 -2.05 10.01 1.65
CA ILE A 8 -1.91 8.89 2.58
C ILE A 8 -2.65 9.26 3.85
N LYS A 9 -3.76 8.59 4.07
CA LYS A 9 -4.58 8.84 5.25
C LYS A 9 -4.02 8.18 6.49
N GLU A 10 -3.42 7.01 6.32
CA GLU A 10 -2.88 6.28 7.44
C GLU A 10 -1.76 5.39 6.95
N GLU A 11 -0.61 5.46 7.61
CA GLU A 11 0.51 4.57 7.33
C GLU A 11 0.35 3.34 8.22
N LEU A 12 0.11 2.20 7.59
CA LEU A 12 -0.18 0.98 8.35
C LEU A 12 1.09 0.20 8.66
N GLY A 13 2.04 0.17 7.73
CA GLY A 13 3.28 -0.52 8.02
C GLY A 13 4.16 -0.70 6.82
N VAL A 14 5.41 -1.05 7.07
CA VAL A 14 6.41 -1.31 6.05
C VAL A 14 6.72 -2.80 6.04
N LEU A 15 6.66 -3.40 4.86
CA LEU A 15 6.95 -4.84 4.74
C LEU A 15 8.44 -5.08 4.58
N SER A 16 9.10 -4.24 3.81
CA SER A 16 10.52 -4.44 3.53
C SER A 16 11.13 -3.16 3.01
N GLU A 17 12.44 -3.11 3.01
CA GLU A 17 13.18 -1.98 2.46
C GLU A 17 14.26 -2.53 1.54
N SER A 18 14.36 -1.97 0.33
CA SER A 18 15.35 -2.39 -0.63
C SER A 18 16.68 -1.72 -0.36
N ALA A 19 17.72 -2.20 -1.06
CA ALA A 19 19.06 -1.64 -0.92
C ALA A 19 19.11 -0.17 -1.34
N LYS A 20 18.19 0.25 -2.19
CA LYS A 20 18.16 1.65 -2.64
C LYS A 20 17.32 2.54 -1.74
N GLY A 21 16.81 2.01 -0.67
CA GLY A 21 16.02 2.80 0.26
C GLY A 21 14.54 2.87 -0.06
N TRP A 22 14.09 2.14 -1.08
CA TRP A 22 12.67 2.07 -1.37
C TRP A 22 12.01 1.12 -0.38
N THR A 23 10.83 1.46 0.05
CA THR A 23 10.10 0.65 1.01
C THR A 23 8.82 0.11 0.38
N LYS A 24 8.51 -1.16 0.68
CA LYS A 24 7.22 -1.73 0.31
C LYS A 24 6.29 -1.55 1.47
N GLU A 25 5.20 -0.83 1.24
CA GLU A 25 4.36 -0.36 2.33
C GLU A 25 2.91 -0.69 2.13
N LEU A 26 2.23 -0.88 3.24
CA LEU A 26 0.78 -0.99 3.28
C LEU A 26 0.23 0.28 3.90
N ASN A 27 -0.58 1.00 3.15
CA ASN A 27 -1.12 2.28 3.58
C ASN A 27 -2.61 2.38 3.25
N LEU A 28 -3.28 3.31 3.91
CA LEU A 28 -4.65 3.66 3.55
C LEU A 28 -4.56 4.97 2.78
N ILE A 29 -4.94 4.94 1.50
CA ILE A 29 -4.71 6.06 0.60
C ILE A 29 -6.01 6.48 -0.07
N SER A 30 -6.22 7.78 -0.13
CA SER A 30 -7.30 8.39 -0.89
C SER A 30 -6.74 8.81 -2.25
N TRP A 31 -7.30 8.25 -3.33
CA TRP A 31 -6.88 8.56 -4.69
C TRP A 31 -7.88 9.53 -5.31
N ASN A 32 -7.36 10.65 -5.85
CA ASN A 32 -8.19 11.64 -6.56
C ASN A 32 -9.39 12.07 -5.72
N ASP A 33 -9.16 12.29 -4.43
CA ASP A 33 -10.18 12.73 -3.47
C ASP A 33 -11.31 11.72 -3.30
N GLY A 34 -11.05 10.47 -3.67
CA GLY A 34 -12.04 9.42 -3.48
C GLY A 34 -12.01 8.81 -2.09
N ALA A 35 -12.84 7.82 -1.88
CA ALA A 35 -12.86 7.10 -0.62
C ALA A 35 -11.54 6.39 -0.42
N PRO A 36 -10.98 6.38 0.80
CA PRO A 36 -9.70 5.72 1.04
C PRO A 36 -9.77 4.23 0.78
N LYS A 37 -8.68 3.71 0.25
CA LYS A 37 -8.53 2.29 -0.01
C LYS A 37 -7.19 1.82 0.49
N TYR A 38 -7.09 0.53 0.75
CA TYR A 38 -5.81 -0.03 1.17
C TYR A 38 -4.92 -0.18 -0.05
N ASP A 39 -3.63 0.11 0.13
CA ASP A 39 -2.69 0.14 -0.97
C ASP A 39 -1.38 -0.51 -0.56
N LEU A 40 -0.88 -1.37 -1.43
CA LEU A 40 0.35 -2.12 -1.17
C LEU A 40 1.28 -1.87 -2.35
N ARG A 41 2.34 -1.11 -2.14
CA ARG A 41 3.27 -0.76 -3.20
C ARG A 41 4.59 -0.28 -2.67
N ASP A 42 5.53 -0.09 -3.60
CA ASP A 42 6.86 0.44 -3.27
C ASP A 42 6.82 1.95 -3.30
N TRP A 43 7.57 2.56 -2.38
CA TRP A 43 7.69 4.01 -2.29
C TRP A 43 9.17 4.38 -2.26
N SER A 44 9.50 5.51 -2.93
CA SER A 44 10.85 6.04 -2.85
C SER A 44 11.12 6.58 -1.44
N PRO A 45 12.40 6.79 -1.09
CA PRO A 45 12.72 7.24 0.28
C PRO A 45 11.99 8.51 0.69
N ASP A 46 11.76 9.43 -0.25
CA ASP A 46 11.07 10.68 0.04
C ASP A 46 9.57 10.60 -0.21
N HIS A 47 9.06 9.44 -0.62
CA HIS A 47 7.64 9.23 -0.93
C HIS A 47 7.13 10.12 -2.07
N GLU A 48 8.02 10.65 -2.89
CA GLU A 48 7.62 11.43 -4.03
C GLU A 48 7.34 10.57 -5.25
N LYS A 49 7.95 9.39 -5.29
CA LYS A 49 7.74 8.46 -6.40
C LYS A 49 7.19 7.16 -5.84
N MET A 50 6.35 6.53 -6.64
CA MET A 50 5.77 5.27 -6.25
C MET A 50 5.95 4.26 -7.36
N GLY A 51 6.13 3.01 -7.00
CA GLY A 51 6.24 1.94 -7.94
C GLY A 51 4.91 1.28 -8.19
N LYS A 52 4.97 0.10 -8.80
CA LYS A 52 3.78 -0.68 -9.04
C LYS A 52 3.21 -1.18 -7.74
N GLY A 53 1.90 -1.32 -7.72
CA GLY A 53 1.24 -1.82 -6.54
C GLY A 53 -0.18 -2.21 -6.83
N ILE A 54 -0.88 -2.61 -5.79
CA ILE A 54 -2.28 -2.98 -5.89
C ILE A 54 -3.07 -2.21 -4.86
N THR A 55 -4.33 -2.00 -5.19
CA THR A 55 -5.27 -1.33 -4.30
C THR A 55 -6.34 -2.34 -3.92
N LEU A 56 -6.67 -2.40 -2.64
CA LEU A 56 -7.60 -3.38 -2.12
C LEU A 56 -8.71 -2.70 -1.34
N ASN A 57 -9.92 -3.24 -1.46
CA ASN A 57 -11.00 -2.78 -0.58
C ASN A 57 -10.99 -3.61 0.70
N ALA A 58 -11.90 -3.27 1.62
CA ALA A 58 -11.90 -3.91 2.94
C ALA A 58 -12.16 -5.41 2.85
N ASP A 59 -13.06 -5.82 1.96
CA ASP A 59 -13.36 -7.23 1.79
C ASP A 59 -12.16 -8.00 1.27
N GLU A 60 -11.43 -7.38 0.35
CA GLU A 60 -10.25 -8.01 -0.22
C GLU A 60 -9.14 -8.13 0.82
N VAL A 61 -9.01 -7.13 1.68
CA VAL A 61 -8.02 -7.20 2.75
C VAL A 61 -8.35 -8.34 3.70
N GLN A 62 -9.63 -8.53 4.02
CA GLN A 62 -10.02 -9.63 4.88
C GLN A 62 -9.75 -10.99 4.27
N ALA A 63 -10.03 -11.11 2.96
CA ALA A 63 -9.73 -12.35 2.26
C ALA A 63 -8.24 -12.62 2.25
N LEU A 64 -7.45 -11.58 2.01
CA LEU A 64 -6.00 -11.71 2.01
C LEU A 64 -5.49 -12.14 3.38
N TYR A 65 -6.03 -11.56 4.41
CA TYR A 65 -5.64 -11.93 5.77
C TYR A 65 -5.85 -13.42 6.02
N LYS A 66 -6.99 -13.94 5.60
CA LYS A 66 -7.28 -15.35 5.79
C LYS A 66 -6.34 -16.23 4.98
N LEU A 67 -6.03 -15.82 3.76
CA LEU A 67 -5.11 -16.59 2.92
C LEU A 67 -3.70 -16.57 3.50
N LEU A 68 -3.26 -15.42 3.97
CA LEU A 68 -1.94 -15.29 4.57
C LEU A 68 -1.82 -16.14 5.82
N GLY A 69 -2.91 -16.26 6.57
CA GLY A 69 -2.91 -17.09 7.76
C GLY A 69 -2.66 -18.55 7.47
N LYS A 70 -2.98 -18.99 6.25
CA LYS A 70 -2.69 -20.38 5.87
C LYS A 70 -1.23 -20.59 5.55
N ILE A 71 -0.53 -19.54 5.14
CA ILE A 71 0.88 -19.64 4.77
C ILE A 71 1.78 -19.41 5.98
N VAL A 72 1.41 -18.44 6.78
CA VAL A 72 2.20 -18.05 7.94
C VAL A 72 1.63 -18.76 9.15
N GLU A 73 2.17 -19.93 9.42
CA GLU A 73 1.72 -20.70 10.57
C GLU A 73 2.63 -20.41 11.74
N GLU A 74 2.00 -20.23 12.84
CA GLU A 74 2.72 -19.97 14.09
C GLU A 74 2.87 -21.22 14.91
#